data_ae66cf5dca3a669840813f390d748f9c
#
_entry.id   ae66cf5dca3a669840813f390d748f9c
#
_cell.length_a   1.000
_cell.length_b   1.000
_cell.length_c   1.000
_cell.angle_alpha   90.00
_cell.angle_beta   90.00
_cell.angle_gamma   90.00
#
_symmetry.space_group_name_H-M   'P 1'
#
loop_
_entity.id
_entity.type
_entity.pdbx_description
1 polymer ?
#
loop_
_entity_poly.entity_id
_entity_poly.type
_entity_poly.pdbx_seq_one_letter_code
_entity_poly.pdbx_strand_id
1 'polypeptide(L)'
;MAHKVGINGFGRIGRNFFRASYKDPDIEIVAANDITDAKTLAHLLKYDSVLGILDADIKATENAIIVNGKELKVLAEKDPGNLPWKDLGVSVVIESTGLFRKKQDALKHIEQGGAEKVIISAPATEPDVTLVLGVNEKTYDHNKHHIISNASCTTNCLAPVVKVLHDEFGVEKGFMTTIHAYTSDQRLLDAPHKDLRRARAAAVSQIPTTTGAAKAVGLVIPDLQGKIDGIAIRVPTANVSLVDLVALLKKKATAEQANAAFKKAAQEKLKGILQFTDEPLVSVDFMANPHSSIVDSEYTRVIDESLIKVLAWYDNEWGYSCRMRDLIKYMYK
;
A
#
# COMPACT_ATOMS: atom_id res chain seq x y z
N MET A 1 4.26 -24.95 5.92
CA MET A 1 4.83 -24.89 4.54
C MET A 1 4.69 -23.47 4.07
N ALA A 2 5.65 -22.96 3.29
CA ALA A 2 5.55 -21.60 2.74
C ALA A 2 4.36 -21.49 1.77
N HIS A 3 3.70 -20.34 1.79
CA HIS A 3 2.61 -20.05 0.85
C HIS A 3 3.18 -19.68 -0.51
N LYS A 4 2.75 -20.39 -1.56
CA LYS A 4 3.17 -20.09 -2.92
C LYS A 4 2.40 -18.90 -3.47
N VAL A 5 3.13 -17.88 -3.90
CA VAL A 5 2.59 -16.59 -4.33
C VAL A 5 2.94 -16.34 -5.79
N GLY A 6 1.96 -15.91 -6.57
CA GLY A 6 2.12 -15.35 -7.90
C GLY A 6 1.99 -13.82 -7.86
N ILE A 7 2.75 -13.14 -8.71
CA ILE A 7 2.64 -11.69 -8.87
C ILE A 7 2.14 -11.39 -10.28
N ASN A 8 0.99 -10.73 -10.40
CA ASN A 8 0.51 -10.20 -11.68
C ASN A 8 0.80 -8.70 -11.74
N GLY A 9 1.72 -8.29 -12.62
CA GLY A 9 2.29 -6.96 -12.71
C GLY A 9 3.59 -6.83 -11.90
N PHE A 10 4.73 -6.94 -12.57
CA PHE A 10 6.06 -6.82 -11.94
C PHE A 10 6.61 -5.39 -12.08
N GLY A 11 5.71 -4.40 -11.95
CA GLY A 11 6.02 -2.97 -11.88
C GLY A 11 6.64 -2.58 -10.53
N ARG A 12 6.54 -1.30 -10.15
CA ARG A 12 7.09 -0.79 -8.87
C ARG A 12 6.60 -1.63 -7.67
N ILE A 13 5.29 -1.77 -7.52
CA ILE A 13 4.69 -2.45 -6.35
C ILE A 13 5.01 -3.95 -6.36
N GLY A 14 4.89 -4.63 -7.50
CA GLY A 14 5.22 -6.06 -7.61
C GLY A 14 6.68 -6.35 -7.25
N ARG A 15 7.63 -5.52 -7.74
CA ARG A 15 9.06 -5.65 -7.38
C ARG A 15 9.34 -5.31 -5.92
N ASN A 16 8.69 -4.29 -5.37
CA ASN A 16 8.84 -3.96 -3.96
C ASN A 16 8.26 -5.03 -3.04
N PHE A 17 7.13 -5.62 -3.42
CA PHE A 17 6.60 -6.80 -2.74
C PHE A 17 7.58 -7.98 -2.79
N PHE A 18 8.16 -8.25 -3.96
CA PHE A 18 9.20 -9.27 -4.09
C PHE A 18 10.38 -8.99 -3.16
N ARG A 19 10.94 -7.77 -3.18
CA ARG A 19 12.05 -7.36 -2.32
C ARG A 19 11.73 -7.48 -0.83
N ALA A 20 10.50 -7.16 -0.43
CA ALA A 20 10.05 -7.26 0.97
C ALA A 20 9.83 -8.71 1.43
N SER A 21 9.66 -9.66 0.50
CA SER A 21 9.18 -11.00 0.81
C SER A 21 10.14 -12.14 0.45
N TYR A 22 11.12 -11.95 -0.45
CA TYR A 22 11.94 -13.05 -1.01
C TYR A 22 12.82 -13.78 0.02
N LYS A 23 13.06 -13.18 1.19
CA LYS A 23 13.75 -13.79 2.34
C LYS A 23 12.80 -14.29 3.43
N ASP A 24 11.49 -14.06 3.29
CA ASP A 24 10.51 -14.49 4.29
C ASP A 24 10.28 -16.00 4.18
N PRO A 25 10.50 -16.79 5.26
CA PRO A 25 10.37 -18.23 5.22
C PRO A 25 8.93 -18.72 5.01
N ASP A 26 7.94 -17.87 5.27
CA ASP A 26 6.52 -18.20 5.13
C ASP A 26 5.98 -17.95 3.72
N ILE A 27 6.79 -17.33 2.83
CA ILE A 27 6.37 -16.90 1.48
C ILE A 27 7.36 -17.44 0.43
N GLU A 28 6.81 -18.13 -0.58
CA GLU A 28 7.56 -18.57 -1.75
C GLU A 28 6.95 -17.91 -2.99
N ILE A 29 7.67 -16.95 -3.59
CA ILE A 29 7.23 -16.30 -4.82
C ILE A 29 7.72 -17.13 -6.00
N VAL A 30 6.78 -17.81 -6.69
CA VAL A 30 7.11 -18.81 -7.72
C VAL A 30 7.04 -18.27 -9.14
N ALA A 31 6.24 -17.23 -9.38
CA ALA A 31 6.12 -16.63 -10.70
C ALA A 31 5.74 -15.16 -10.63
N ALA A 32 6.19 -14.40 -11.63
CA ALA A 32 5.79 -13.04 -11.91
C ALA A 32 5.31 -12.94 -13.37
N ASN A 33 4.15 -12.32 -13.57
CA ASN A 33 3.62 -12.02 -14.89
C ASN A 33 3.80 -10.54 -15.22
N ASP A 34 4.38 -10.25 -16.37
CA ASP A 34 4.47 -8.89 -16.92
C ASP A 34 4.60 -8.97 -18.45
N ILE A 35 4.28 -7.90 -19.15
CA ILE A 35 4.31 -7.85 -20.63
C ILE A 35 5.70 -7.58 -21.21
N THR A 36 6.75 -7.59 -20.39
CA THR A 36 8.14 -7.41 -20.81
C THR A 36 8.99 -8.67 -20.51
N ASP A 37 10.20 -8.72 -21.06
CA ASP A 37 11.09 -9.87 -20.97
C ASP A 37 11.78 -10.02 -19.60
N ALA A 38 12.21 -11.25 -19.29
CA ALA A 38 12.83 -11.60 -18.03
C ALA A 38 14.15 -10.83 -17.76
N LYS A 39 14.93 -10.52 -18.81
CA LYS A 39 16.20 -9.78 -18.66
C LYS A 39 15.95 -8.35 -18.19
N THR A 40 14.97 -7.68 -18.79
CA THR A 40 14.55 -6.33 -18.39
C THR A 40 14.02 -6.32 -16.96
N LEU A 41 13.16 -7.29 -16.59
CA LEU A 41 12.61 -7.40 -15.26
C LEU A 41 13.69 -7.70 -14.19
N ALA A 42 14.65 -8.57 -14.51
CA ALA A 42 15.79 -8.87 -13.63
C ALA A 42 16.65 -7.62 -13.39
N HIS A 43 16.92 -6.85 -14.46
CA HIS A 43 17.66 -5.58 -14.34
C HIS A 43 16.94 -4.60 -13.40
N LEU A 44 15.64 -4.39 -13.62
CA LEU A 44 14.82 -3.47 -12.80
C LEU A 44 14.57 -4.00 -11.38
N LEU A 45 14.64 -5.31 -11.16
CA LEU A 45 14.61 -5.88 -9.81
C LEU A 45 15.91 -5.61 -9.05
N LYS A 46 17.04 -5.72 -9.76
CA LYS A 46 18.37 -5.49 -9.17
C LYS A 46 18.65 -4.02 -8.89
N TYR A 47 18.39 -3.16 -9.87
CA TYR A 47 18.72 -1.74 -9.81
C TYR A 47 17.43 -0.92 -9.68
N ASP A 48 17.30 -0.22 -8.58
CA ASP A 48 16.14 0.62 -8.29
C ASP A 48 16.61 2.03 -7.91
N SER A 49 16.08 3.04 -8.60
CA SER A 49 16.50 4.44 -8.40
C SER A 49 16.10 4.99 -7.03
N VAL A 50 15.14 4.37 -6.35
CA VAL A 50 14.62 4.78 -5.04
C VAL A 50 15.21 3.92 -3.92
N LEU A 51 15.13 2.59 -4.06
CA LEU A 51 15.56 1.64 -3.03
C LEU A 51 17.02 1.15 -3.20
N GLY A 52 17.71 1.61 -4.23
CA GLY A 52 19.08 1.20 -4.50
C GLY A 52 19.22 -0.24 -5.03
N ILE A 53 20.44 -0.74 -5.00
CA ILE A 53 20.79 -2.06 -5.53
C ILE A 53 20.32 -3.14 -4.55
N LEU A 54 19.56 -4.13 -5.05
CA LEU A 54 19.19 -5.28 -4.25
C LEU A 54 20.42 -6.17 -3.97
N ASP A 55 20.70 -6.40 -2.70
CA ASP A 55 21.77 -7.29 -2.25
C ASP A 55 21.36 -8.76 -2.44
N ALA A 56 21.50 -9.22 -3.70
CA ALA A 56 21.21 -10.58 -4.13
C ALA A 56 21.97 -10.90 -5.43
N ASP A 57 22.33 -12.16 -5.64
CA ASP A 57 22.78 -12.66 -6.95
C ASP A 57 21.56 -12.80 -7.86
N ILE A 58 21.50 -11.97 -8.91
CA ILE A 58 20.38 -11.94 -9.84
C ILE A 58 20.87 -12.21 -11.25
N LYS A 59 20.33 -13.27 -11.85
CA LYS A 59 20.56 -13.68 -13.24
C LYS A 59 19.23 -13.83 -13.95
N ALA A 60 19.23 -13.66 -15.26
CA ALA A 60 18.06 -13.90 -16.12
C ALA A 60 18.33 -15.07 -17.05
N THR A 61 17.33 -15.89 -17.25
CA THR A 61 17.21 -16.82 -18.39
C THR A 61 16.19 -16.26 -19.37
N GLU A 62 15.84 -17.03 -20.39
CA GLU A 62 14.80 -16.63 -21.35
C GLU A 62 13.44 -16.38 -20.67
N ASN A 63 13.05 -17.26 -19.74
CA ASN A 63 11.71 -17.30 -19.13
C ASN A 63 11.73 -17.26 -17.61
N ALA A 64 12.84 -16.85 -16.97
CA ALA A 64 12.93 -16.79 -15.53
C ALA A 64 13.98 -15.79 -15.04
N ILE A 65 13.80 -15.37 -13.78
CA ILE A 65 14.79 -14.63 -13.01
C ILE A 65 15.29 -15.56 -11.91
N ILE A 66 16.60 -15.74 -11.80
CA ILE A 66 17.23 -16.53 -10.76
C ILE A 66 17.71 -15.58 -9.67
N VAL A 67 17.18 -15.68 -8.46
CA VAL A 67 17.56 -14.86 -7.32
C VAL A 67 18.16 -15.75 -6.23
N ASN A 68 19.44 -15.59 -5.95
CA ASN A 68 20.19 -16.42 -4.99
C ASN A 68 20.00 -17.94 -5.25
N GLY A 69 20.00 -18.33 -6.53
CA GLY A 69 19.82 -19.72 -6.96
C GLY A 69 18.37 -20.22 -6.99
N LYS A 70 17.38 -19.41 -6.55
CA LYS A 70 15.94 -19.74 -6.65
C LYS A 70 15.35 -19.17 -7.92
N GLU A 71 14.55 -19.98 -8.61
CA GLU A 71 13.87 -19.58 -9.84
C GLU A 71 12.58 -18.83 -9.55
N LEU A 72 12.40 -17.68 -10.19
CA LEU A 72 11.15 -16.95 -10.34
C LEU A 72 10.75 -17.04 -11.81
N LYS A 73 9.70 -17.80 -12.14
CA LYS A 73 9.19 -17.88 -13.51
C LYS A 73 8.67 -16.52 -13.99
N VAL A 74 8.98 -16.16 -15.22
CA VAL A 74 8.43 -14.97 -15.88
C VAL A 74 7.41 -15.40 -16.90
N LEU A 75 6.19 -14.92 -16.74
CA LEU A 75 5.06 -15.13 -17.63
C LEU A 75 4.76 -13.83 -18.38
N ALA A 76 4.12 -13.91 -19.56
CA ALA A 76 3.83 -12.76 -20.42
C ALA A 76 2.36 -12.76 -20.90
N GLU A 77 1.44 -13.10 -20.01
CA GLU A 77 0.02 -13.21 -20.31
C GLU A 77 -0.71 -11.90 -20.07
N LYS A 78 -1.54 -11.48 -21.04
CA LYS A 78 -2.38 -10.29 -20.92
C LYS A 78 -3.69 -10.54 -20.19
N ASP A 79 -4.29 -11.71 -20.38
CA ASP A 79 -5.52 -12.10 -19.68
C ASP A 79 -5.18 -12.90 -18.42
N PRO A 80 -5.59 -12.43 -17.23
CA PRO A 80 -5.35 -13.14 -15.98
C PRO A 80 -5.86 -14.59 -15.96
N GLY A 81 -6.89 -14.89 -16.74
CA GLY A 81 -7.46 -16.23 -16.83
C GLY A 81 -6.54 -17.27 -17.47
N ASN A 82 -5.57 -16.84 -18.28
CA ASN A 82 -4.60 -17.73 -18.92
C ASN A 82 -3.38 -18.04 -18.06
N LEU A 83 -3.29 -17.42 -16.87
CA LEU A 83 -2.16 -17.62 -15.97
C LEU A 83 -2.26 -18.98 -15.26
N PRO A 84 -1.25 -19.85 -15.34
CA PRO A 84 -1.32 -21.24 -14.88
C PRO A 84 -1.06 -21.36 -13.36
N TRP A 85 -1.80 -20.60 -12.55
CA TRP A 85 -1.59 -20.55 -11.10
C TRP A 85 -1.75 -21.90 -10.44
N LYS A 86 -2.74 -22.69 -10.88
CA LYS A 86 -2.97 -24.05 -10.38
C LYS A 86 -1.78 -24.97 -10.61
N ASP A 87 -1.21 -24.94 -11.82
CA ASP A 87 -0.09 -25.81 -12.19
C ASP A 87 1.19 -25.43 -11.45
N LEU A 88 1.30 -24.16 -11.07
CA LEU A 88 2.41 -23.62 -10.26
C LEU A 88 2.17 -23.81 -8.75
N GLY A 89 0.97 -24.26 -8.36
CA GLY A 89 0.57 -24.40 -6.97
C GLY A 89 0.41 -23.08 -6.22
N VAL A 90 0.11 -22.00 -6.93
CA VAL A 90 -0.09 -20.66 -6.35
C VAL A 90 -1.36 -20.61 -5.54
N SER A 91 -1.25 -20.32 -4.25
CA SER A 91 -2.41 -20.09 -3.38
C SER A 91 -2.88 -18.63 -3.39
N VAL A 92 -1.94 -17.68 -3.47
CA VAL A 92 -2.26 -16.25 -3.45
C VAL A 92 -1.66 -15.54 -4.65
N VAL A 93 -2.47 -14.71 -5.30
CA VAL A 93 -2.00 -13.77 -6.34
C VAL A 93 -1.96 -12.36 -5.78
N ILE A 94 -0.83 -11.68 -5.95
CA ILE A 94 -0.74 -10.22 -5.80
C ILE A 94 -1.05 -9.59 -7.14
N GLU A 95 -2.24 -8.97 -7.23
CA GLU A 95 -2.66 -8.21 -8.40
C GLU A 95 -2.14 -6.77 -8.30
N SER A 96 -1.06 -6.48 -9.04
CA SER A 96 -0.34 -5.20 -8.99
C SER A 96 -0.15 -4.53 -10.36
N THR A 97 -0.94 -4.92 -11.36
CA THR A 97 -0.97 -4.26 -12.67
C THR A 97 -1.63 -2.89 -12.64
N GLY A 98 -2.53 -2.67 -11.67
CA GLY A 98 -3.41 -1.49 -11.63
C GLY A 98 -4.56 -1.53 -12.65
N LEU A 99 -4.68 -2.60 -13.44
CA LEU A 99 -5.70 -2.77 -14.47
C LEU A 99 -6.92 -3.54 -13.95
N PHE A 100 -6.73 -4.65 -13.25
CA PHE A 100 -7.77 -5.58 -12.79
C PHE A 100 -8.22 -5.25 -11.36
N ARG A 101 -8.85 -4.07 -11.20
CA ARG A 101 -9.29 -3.56 -9.90
C ARG A 101 -10.76 -3.87 -9.57
N LYS A 102 -11.54 -4.37 -10.52
CA LYS A 102 -12.90 -4.84 -10.27
C LYS A 102 -12.86 -6.30 -9.83
N LYS A 103 -13.75 -6.68 -8.91
CA LYS A 103 -13.87 -8.06 -8.45
C LYS A 103 -13.97 -9.05 -9.61
N GLN A 104 -14.84 -8.77 -10.61
CA GLN A 104 -15.04 -9.64 -11.76
C GLN A 104 -13.76 -9.87 -12.58
N ASP A 105 -12.92 -8.84 -12.73
CA ASP A 105 -11.66 -8.96 -13.47
C ASP A 105 -10.66 -9.82 -12.68
N ALA A 106 -10.59 -9.60 -11.35
CA ALA A 106 -9.69 -10.33 -10.46
C ALA A 106 -10.13 -11.80 -10.26
N LEU A 107 -11.42 -12.10 -10.34
CA LEU A 107 -11.95 -13.48 -10.25
C LEU A 107 -11.38 -14.42 -11.31
N LYS A 108 -10.93 -13.91 -12.45
CA LYS A 108 -10.28 -14.72 -13.49
C LYS A 108 -9.05 -15.47 -12.96
N HIS A 109 -8.28 -14.87 -12.04
CA HIS A 109 -7.16 -15.55 -11.40
C HIS A 109 -7.57 -16.80 -10.63
N ILE A 110 -8.80 -16.83 -10.11
CA ILE A 110 -9.37 -17.95 -9.34
C ILE A 110 -10.07 -18.93 -10.26
N GLU A 111 -11.08 -18.46 -10.99
CA GLU A 111 -11.99 -19.31 -11.74
C GLU A 111 -11.32 -20.01 -12.92
N GLN A 112 -10.37 -19.35 -13.57
CA GLN A 112 -9.66 -19.85 -14.75
C GLN A 112 -8.19 -20.18 -14.41
N GLY A 113 -7.50 -19.30 -13.69
CA GLY A 113 -6.11 -19.50 -13.29
C GLY A 113 -5.91 -20.49 -12.15
N GLY A 114 -6.93 -20.70 -11.30
CA GLY A 114 -6.95 -21.70 -10.23
C GLY A 114 -6.19 -21.30 -8.96
N ALA A 115 -5.95 -20.00 -8.71
CA ALA A 115 -5.48 -19.50 -7.42
C ALA A 115 -6.63 -19.59 -6.38
N GLU A 116 -6.29 -19.57 -5.08
CA GLU A 116 -7.29 -19.58 -4.01
C GLU A 116 -7.74 -18.17 -3.62
N LYS A 117 -6.81 -17.23 -3.60
CA LYS A 117 -7.00 -15.85 -3.15
C LYS A 117 -6.33 -14.86 -4.07
N VAL A 118 -6.89 -13.65 -4.14
CA VAL A 118 -6.27 -12.50 -4.83
C VAL A 118 -6.22 -11.32 -3.87
N ILE A 119 -5.05 -10.72 -3.71
CA ILE A 119 -4.87 -9.44 -3.03
C ILE A 119 -4.65 -8.37 -4.10
N ILE A 120 -5.61 -7.46 -4.24
CA ILE A 120 -5.52 -6.33 -5.14
C ILE A 120 -4.75 -5.20 -4.44
N SER A 121 -3.63 -4.78 -5.04
CA SER A 121 -2.74 -3.73 -4.52
C SER A 121 -3.23 -2.31 -4.82
N ALA A 122 -4.54 -2.11 -4.75
CA ALA A 122 -5.20 -0.83 -5.01
C ALA A 122 -6.60 -0.83 -4.38
N PRO A 123 -7.25 0.35 -4.24
CA PRO A 123 -8.68 0.41 -3.99
C PRO A 123 -9.43 -0.34 -5.09
N ALA A 124 -10.21 -1.35 -4.69
CA ALA A 124 -10.95 -2.20 -5.61
C ALA A 124 -12.42 -1.82 -5.68
N THR A 125 -13.08 -2.18 -6.80
CA THR A 125 -14.52 -2.07 -6.96
C THR A 125 -15.15 -3.39 -6.58
N GLU A 126 -16.03 -3.37 -5.59
CA GLU A 126 -16.78 -4.54 -5.10
C GLU A 126 -15.93 -5.76 -4.70
N PRO A 127 -14.79 -5.59 -3.99
CA PRO A 127 -14.06 -6.72 -3.47
C PRO A 127 -14.92 -7.48 -2.42
N ASP A 128 -14.53 -8.68 -2.04
CA ASP A 128 -15.19 -9.36 -0.94
C ASP A 128 -14.97 -8.62 0.37
N VAL A 129 -13.78 -8.05 0.55
CA VAL A 129 -13.43 -7.23 1.70
C VAL A 129 -12.30 -6.26 1.35
N THR A 130 -12.34 -5.09 1.96
CA THR A 130 -11.21 -4.15 1.98
C THR A 130 -10.57 -4.20 3.37
N LEU A 131 -9.28 -4.52 3.43
CA LEU A 131 -8.56 -4.69 4.68
C LEU A 131 -7.42 -3.67 4.82
N VAL A 132 -7.31 -3.12 6.02
CA VAL A 132 -6.15 -2.36 6.49
C VAL A 132 -5.71 -2.98 7.81
N LEU A 133 -4.53 -3.59 7.83
CA LEU A 133 -3.97 -4.22 9.02
C LEU A 133 -3.80 -3.20 10.16
N GLY A 134 -4.18 -3.62 11.38
CA GLY A 134 -4.24 -2.78 12.57
C GLY A 134 -5.55 -1.97 12.69
N VAL A 135 -6.45 -2.06 11.70
CA VAL A 135 -7.73 -1.31 11.71
C VAL A 135 -8.93 -2.26 11.71
N ASN A 136 -9.04 -3.11 10.70
CA ASN A 136 -10.21 -3.98 10.51
C ASN A 136 -9.87 -5.41 10.09
N GLU A 137 -8.65 -5.87 10.23
CA GLU A 137 -8.22 -7.21 9.83
C GLU A 137 -9.09 -8.34 10.44
N LYS A 138 -9.69 -8.09 11.61
CA LYS A 138 -10.58 -9.05 12.29
C LYS A 138 -11.88 -9.31 11.52
N THR A 139 -12.22 -8.50 10.53
CA THR A 139 -13.38 -8.72 9.66
C THR A 139 -13.10 -9.76 8.58
N TYR A 140 -11.84 -10.19 8.43
CA TYR A 140 -11.47 -11.21 7.46
C TYR A 140 -12.08 -12.56 7.82
N ASP A 141 -12.73 -13.19 6.82
CA ASP A 141 -13.26 -14.56 6.91
C ASP A 141 -12.60 -15.38 5.78
N HIS A 142 -11.76 -16.33 6.16
CA HIS A 142 -10.98 -17.13 5.21
C HIS A 142 -11.86 -17.87 4.20
N ASN A 143 -13.05 -18.33 4.61
CA ASN A 143 -13.94 -19.14 3.77
C ASN A 143 -14.81 -18.30 2.83
N LYS A 144 -14.98 -17.00 3.11
CA LYS A 144 -15.87 -16.11 2.34
C LYS A 144 -15.13 -15.11 1.47
N HIS A 145 -13.93 -14.68 1.92
CA HIS A 145 -13.22 -13.61 1.26
C HIS A 145 -12.10 -14.16 0.38
N HIS A 146 -12.28 -14.08 -0.91
CA HIS A 146 -11.33 -14.55 -1.92
C HIS A 146 -10.68 -13.42 -2.70
N ILE A 147 -11.41 -12.33 -2.94
CA ILE A 147 -10.90 -11.11 -3.58
C ILE A 147 -10.76 -10.02 -2.52
N ILE A 148 -9.54 -9.76 -2.09
CA ILE A 148 -9.22 -8.84 -1.01
C ILE A 148 -8.59 -7.57 -1.58
N SER A 149 -9.10 -6.40 -1.21
CA SER A 149 -8.42 -5.14 -1.47
C SER A 149 -7.55 -4.75 -0.28
N ASN A 150 -6.27 -4.48 -0.51
CA ASN A 150 -5.39 -3.90 0.52
C ASN A 150 -5.52 -2.36 0.57
N ALA A 151 -6.63 -1.79 0.07
CA ALA A 151 -6.86 -0.35 -0.04
C ALA A 151 -5.72 0.38 -0.79
N SER A 152 -5.46 1.66 -0.49
CA SER A 152 -4.33 2.41 -1.02
C SER A 152 -3.23 2.59 0.02
N CYS A 153 -2.03 2.97 -0.42
CA CYS A 153 -0.94 3.35 0.48
C CYS A 153 -1.35 4.51 1.41
N THR A 154 -2.06 5.50 0.88
CA THR A 154 -2.58 6.63 1.66
C THR A 154 -3.62 6.18 2.68
N THR A 155 -4.53 5.26 2.33
CA THR A 155 -5.50 4.70 3.29
C THR A 155 -4.79 3.91 4.39
N ASN A 156 -3.75 3.15 4.05
CA ASN A 156 -2.94 2.41 5.03
C ASN A 156 -2.22 3.35 6.00
N CYS A 157 -1.84 4.56 5.58
CA CYS A 157 -1.29 5.58 6.46
C CYS A 157 -2.38 6.25 7.31
N LEU A 158 -3.46 6.71 6.68
CA LEU A 158 -4.50 7.53 7.31
C LEU A 158 -5.34 6.73 8.32
N ALA A 159 -5.76 5.52 7.97
CA ALA A 159 -6.72 4.77 8.76
C ALA A 159 -6.21 4.40 10.17
N PRO A 160 -4.96 3.97 10.40
CA PRO A 160 -4.41 3.77 11.74
C PRO A 160 -4.41 5.06 12.59
N VAL A 161 -4.05 6.20 12.00
CA VAL A 161 -4.06 7.51 12.69
C VAL A 161 -5.48 7.87 13.11
N VAL A 162 -6.43 7.80 12.16
CA VAL A 162 -7.85 8.08 12.45
C VAL A 162 -8.42 7.11 13.48
N LYS A 163 -8.03 5.84 13.42
CA LYS A 163 -8.47 4.82 14.40
C LYS A 163 -8.05 5.16 15.81
N VAL A 164 -6.79 5.54 16.03
CA VAL A 164 -6.31 5.95 17.36
C VAL A 164 -7.10 7.15 17.87
N LEU A 165 -7.27 8.19 17.05
CA LEU A 165 -8.05 9.37 17.43
C LEU A 165 -9.52 9.03 17.70
N HIS A 166 -10.11 8.17 16.89
CA HIS A 166 -11.52 7.78 17.04
C HIS A 166 -11.77 6.94 18.29
N ASP A 167 -10.90 5.97 18.58
CA ASP A 167 -11.03 5.10 19.75
C ASP A 167 -10.85 5.89 21.06
N GLU A 168 -9.93 6.83 21.11
CA GLU A 168 -9.61 7.57 22.35
C GLU A 168 -10.50 8.81 22.54
N PHE A 169 -10.70 9.58 21.48
CA PHE A 169 -11.36 10.89 21.58
C PHE A 169 -12.69 11.00 20.80
N GLY A 170 -12.96 10.03 19.90
CA GLY A 170 -14.10 10.10 19.00
C GLY A 170 -13.88 11.16 17.89
N VAL A 171 -13.69 10.75 16.66
CA VAL A 171 -13.66 11.66 15.52
C VAL A 171 -15.10 11.95 15.07
N GLU A 172 -15.45 13.22 14.94
CA GLU A 172 -16.75 13.64 14.42
C GLU A 172 -16.72 13.74 12.91
N LYS A 173 -15.73 14.47 12.37
CA LYS A 173 -15.47 14.65 10.92
C LYS A 173 -14.04 15.14 10.69
N GLY A 174 -13.56 15.07 9.46
CA GLY A 174 -12.23 15.58 9.14
C GLY A 174 -11.97 15.74 7.65
N PHE A 175 -10.93 16.51 7.35
CA PHE A 175 -10.34 16.61 6.03
C PHE A 175 -8.88 16.17 6.07
N MET A 176 -8.44 15.46 5.04
CA MET A 176 -7.03 15.18 4.86
C MET A 176 -6.53 15.72 3.52
N THR A 177 -5.30 16.18 3.51
CA THR A 177 -4.52 16.40 2.31
C THR A 177 -3.33 15.44 2.32
N THR A 178 -3.17 14.63 1.27
CA THR A 178 -1.89 13.93 1.13
C THR A 178 -0.97 14.70 0.20
N ILE A 179 0.18 15.08 0.73
CA ILE A 179 1.33 15.58 -0.04
C ILE A 179 2.08 14.33 -0.52
N HIS A 180 1.87 13.98 -1.79
CA HIS A 180 2.19 12.65 -2.29
C HIS A 180 3.29 12.68 -3.33
N ALA A 181 4.25 11.78 -3.20
CA ALA A 181 5.26 11.54 -4.23
C ALA A 181 4.60 11.24 -5.58
N TYR A 182 5.25 11.60 -6.69
CA TYR A 182 4.74 11.25 -8.02
C TYR A 182 4.75 9.72 -8.23
N THR A 183 3.87 9.25 -9.08
CA THR A 183 3.76 7.82 -9.41
C THR A 183 3.68 7.62 -10.92
N SER A 184 3.84 6.39 -11.39
CA SER A 184 3.77 6.03 -12.81
C SER A 184 2.42 6.35 -13.48
N ASP A 185 1.39 6.71 -12.71
CA ASP A 185 0.13 7.22 -13.24
C ASP A 185 0.27 8.64 -13.85
N GLN A 186 1.27 9.40 -13.42
CA GLN A 186 1.55 10.74 -13.94
C GLN A 186 2.44 10.69 -15.18
N ARG A 187 2.45 11.80 -15.94
CA ARG A 187 3.29 11.93 -17.12
C ARG A 187 4.66 12.48 -16.77
N LEU A 188 5.70 11.92 -17.39
CA LEU A 188 7.07 12.45 -17.23
C LEU A 188 7.18 13.86 -17.81
N LEU A 189 6.71 14.04 -19.04
CA LEU A 189 6.49 15.32 -19.73
C LEU A 189 5.01 15.43 -20.10
N ASP A 190 4.57 16.62 -20.50
CA ASP A 190 3.17 16.89 -20.88
C ASP A 190 2.69 15.90 -21.95
N ALA A 191 1.67 15.09 -21.62
CA ALA A 191 1.10 14.08 -22.51
C ALA A 191 -0.35 13.77 -22.12
N PRO A 192 -1.16 13.21 -23.04
CA PRO A 192 -2.58 12.96 -22.77
C PRO A 192 -2.82 12.11 -21.53
N HIS A 193 -3.74 12.58 -20.68
CA HIS A 193 -4.25 11.89 -19.51
C HIS A 193 -5.69 12.34 -19.26
N LYS A 194 -6.55 11.45 -18.72
CA LYS A 194 -7.96 11.79 -18.43
C LYS A 194 -8.14 12.89 -17.37
N ASP A 195 -7.21 12.98 -16.42
CA ASP A 195 -7.07 14.12 -15.51
C ASP A 195 -6.05 15.09 -16.13
N LEU A 196 -6.49 16.27 -16.55
CA LEU A 196 -5.65 17.24 -17.23
C LEU A 196 -4.53 17.79 -16.34
N ARG A 197 -4.66 17.75 -15.03
CA ARG A 197 -3.57 18.12 -14.11
C ARG A 197 -2.49 17.05 -14.07
N ARG A 198 -2.85 15.75 -14.09
CA ARG A 198 -1.90 14.63 -14.21
C ARG A 198 -1.30 14.48 -15.61
N ALA A 199 -1.85 15.18 -16.61
CA ALA A 199 -1.28 15.27 -17.94
C ALA A 199 0.01 16.10 -17.99
N ARG A 200 0.30 16.89 -16.97
CA ARG A 200 1.46 17.76 -16.87
C ARG A 200 2.66 17.01 -16.29
N ALA A 201 3.86 17.54 -16.58
CA ALA A 201 5.13 16.97 -16.14
C ALA A 201 5.22 16.80 -14.62
N ALA A 202 5.40 15.58 -14.16
CA ALA A 202 5.32 15.20 -12.75
C ALA A 202 6.42 15.80 -11.88
N ALA A 203 7.65 15.91 -12.42
CA ALA A 203 8.83 16.26 -11.63
C ALA A 203 9.10 17.77 -11.55
N VAL A 204 8.22 18.62 -12.08
CA VAL A 204 8.43 20.09 -12.12
C VAL A 204 7.26 20.90 -11.56
N SER A 205 6.17 20.25 -11.13
CA SER A 205 4.97 20.95 -10.68
C SER A 205 4.33 20.28 -9.48
N GLN A 206 3.70 21.08 -8.62
CA GLN A 206 2.74 20.60 -7.63
C GLN A 206 1.39 20.41 -8.33
N ILE A 207 0.80 19.22 -8.21
CA ILE A 207 -0.38 18.82 -8.97
C ILE A 207 -1.51 18.43 -8.01
N PRO A 208 -2.48 19.33 -7.74
CA PRO A 208 -3.69 18.97 -7.00
C PRO A 208 -4.53 17.98 -7.81
N THR A 209 -5.01 16.93 -7.16
CA THR A 209 -5.84 15.90 -7.81
C THR A 209 -6.73 15.20 -6.78
N THR A 210 -7.67 14.42 -7.27
CA THR A 210 -8.56 13.64 -6.42
C THR A 210 -7.87 12.43 -5.82
N THR A 211 -8.35 11.99 -4.65
CA THR A 211 -8.00 10.72 -4.03
C THR A 211 -9.23 10.07 -3.41
N GLY A 212 -9.36 8.76 -3.57
CA GLY A 212 -10.37 7.97 -2.87
C GLY A 212 -9.95 7.52 -1.47
N ALA A 213 -8.72 7.85 -1.05
CA ALA A 213 -8.14 7.30 0.18
C ALA A 213 -8.90 7.72 1.45
N ALA A 214 -9.35 8.97 1.52
CA ALA A 214 -10.13 9.47 2.66
C ALA A 214 -11.50 8.77 2.75
N LYS A 215 -12.20 8.62 1.63
CA LYS A 215 -13.49 7.92 1.57
C LYS A 215 -13.35 6.44 1.92
N ALA A 216 -12.21 5.83 1.60
CA ALA A 216 -11.92 4.44 1.93
C ALA A 216 -11.75 4.20 3.44
N VAL A 217 -11.50 5.24 4.25
CA VAL A 217 -11.51 5.12 5.72
C VAL A 217 -12.87 4.66 6.22
N GLY A 218 -13.97 5.14 5.63
CA GLY A 218 -15.33 4.70 5.99
C GLY A 218 -15.61 3.22 5.67
N LEU A 219 -14.85 2.60 4.73
CA LEU A 219 -14.97 1.16 4.45
C LEU A 219 -14.34 0.29 5.54
N VAL A 220 -13.32 0.81 6.22
CA VAL A 220 -12.57 0.07 7.26
C VAL A 220 -12.88 0.54 8.68
N ILE A 221 -13.48 1.73 8.83
CA ILE A 221 -14.03 2.26 10.09
C ILE A 221 -15.45 2.74 9.79
N PRO A 222 -16.47 1.85 9.84
CA PRO A 222 -17.85 2.17 9.40
C PRO A 222 -18.48 3.37 10.08
N ASP A 223 -18.15 3.63 11.35
CA ASP A 223 -18.64 4.79 12.12
C ASP A 223 -18.24 6.14 11.49
N LEU A 224 -17.25 6.14 10.62
CA LEU A 224 -16.74 7.32 9.93
C LEU A 224 -17.16 7.40 8.45
N GLN A 225 -18.10 6.56 8.04
CA GLN A 225 -18.65 6.61 6.68
C GLN A 225 -19.19 8.01 6.38
N GLY A 226 -18.65 8.64 5.30
CA GLY A 226 -19.05 10.00 4.86
C GLY A 226 -18.56 11.16 5.76
N LYS A 227 -17.75 10.88 6.80
CA LYS A 227 -17.25 11.89 7.74
C LYS A 227 -15.82 12.35 7.45
N ILE A 228 -15.07 11.60 6.65
CA ILE A 228 -13.71 11.95 6.23
C ILE A 228 -13.69 12.12 4.72
N ASP A 229 -13.20 13.27 4.26
CA ASP A 229 -12.92 13.54 2.83
C ASP A 229 -11.51 14.13 2.67
N GLY A 230 -11.04 14.28 1.43
CA GLY A 230 -9.72 14.83 1.20
C GLY A 230 -9.30 14.88 -0.25
N ILE A 231 -8.12 15.45 -0.45
CA ILE A 231 -7.47 15.63 -1.74
C ILE A 231 -6.02 15.12 -1.69
N ALA A 232 -5.42 15.00 -2.88
CA ALA A 232 -3.98 14.77 -3.01
C ALA A 232 -3.32 15.97 -3.69
N ILE A 233 -2.11 16.32 -3.24
CA ILE A 233 -1.20 17.22 -3.94
C ILE A 233 0.02 16.39 -4.30
N ARG A 234 0.20 16.10 -5.59
CA ARG A 234 1.42 15.44 -6.08
C ARG A 234 2.55 16.44 -6.13
N VAL A 235 3.71 16.04 -5.62
CA VAL A 235 4.89 16.90 -5.53
C VAL A 235 6.08 16.27 -6.25
N PRO A 236 7.11 17.07 -6.65
CA PRO A 236 8.34 16.59 -7.31
C PRO A 236 9.26 15.80 -6.36
N THR A 237 8.75 14.74 -5.77
CA THR A 237 9.47 13.83 -4.85
C THR A 237 9.26 12.39 -5.35
N ALA A 238 10.35 11.62 -5.40
CA ALA A 238 10.32 10.28 -6.01
C ALA A 238 9.60 9.24 -5.16
N ASN A 239 9.70 9.36 -3.84
CA ASN A 239 9.10 8.45 -2.87
C ASN A 239 8.94 9.15 -1.52
N VAL A 240 8.18 8.53 -0.64
CA VAL A 240 7.73 9.02 0.66
C VAL A 240 6.72 10.17 0.53
N SER A 241 5.61 9.96 1.14
CA SER A 241 4.45 10.85 1.12
C SER A 241 4.06 11.23 2.55
N LEU A 242 3.24 12.26 2.67
CA LEU A 242 2.81 12.82 3.95
C LEU A 242 1.29 12.97 3.95
N VAL A 243 0.62 12.46 4.97
CA VAL A 243 -0.78 12.77 5.28
C VAL A 243 -0.81 13.98 6.23
N ASP A 244 -1.58 14.99 5.87
CA ASP A 244 -1.98 16.11 6.71
C ASP A 244 -3.46 15.94 7.04
N LEU A 245 -3.77 15.48 8.25
CA LEU A 245 -5.13 15.28 8.73
C LEU A 245 -5.54 16.44 9.64
N VAL A 246 -6.70 17.02 9.37
CA VAL A 246 -7.41 17.92 10.30
C VAL A 246 -8.73 17.28 10.66
N ALA A 247 -8.99 17.10 11.96
CA ALA A 247 -10.21 16.43 12.42
C ALA A 247 -10.83 17.14 13.64
N LEU A 248 -12.16 17.11 13.69
CA LEU A 248 -12.92 17.55 14.84
C LEU A 248 -13.16 16.35 15.77
N LEU A 249 -12.78 16.51 17.04
CA LEU A 249 -12.92 15.50 18.07
C LEU A 249 -14.22 15.73 18.87
N LYS A 250 -14.82 14.63 19.36
CA LYS A 250 -16.00 14.69 20.24
C LYS A 250 -15.62 14.96 21.68
N LYS A 251 -14.49 14.43 22.15
CA LYS A 251 -13.94 14.65 23.48
C LYS A 251 -12.79 15.64 23.36
N LYS A 252 -12.67 16.52 24.33
CA LYS A 252 -11.54 17.44 24.46
C LYS A 252 -10.23 16.68 24.61
N ALA A 253 -9.19 17.17 23.93
CA ALA A 253 -7.84 16.62 23.99
C ALA A 253 -6.80 17.73 23.83
N THR A 254 -5.64 17.54 24.44
CA THR A 254 -4.44 18.34 24.16
C THR A 254 -3.55 17.63 23.15
N ALA A 255 -2.56 18.33 22.59
CA ALA A 255 -1.58 17.73 21.70
C ALA A 255 -0.76 16.63 22.41
N GLU A 256 -0.43 16.85 23.69
CA GLU A 256 0.31 15.89 24.53
C GLU A 256 -0.50 14.61 24.76
N GLN A 257 -1.81 14.73 25.00
CA GLN A 257 -2.69 13.58 25.16
C GLN A 257 -2.82 12.77 23.85
N ALA A 258 -2.96 13.45 22.72
CA ALA A 258 -3.00 12.80 21.42
C ALA A 258 -1.66 12.10 21.11
N ASN A 259 -0.53 12.76 21.33
CA ASN A 259 0.80 12.18 21.14
C ASN A 259 1.04 10.97 22.06
N ALA A 260 0.59 11.04 23.32
CA ALA A 260 0.66 9.91 24.25
C ALA A 260 -0.18 8.70 23.74
N ALA A 261 -1.37 8.94 23.20
CA ALA A 261 -2.20 7.92 22.60
C ALA A 261 -1.52 7.26 21.36
N PHE A 262 -0.94 8.06 20.45
CA PHE A 262 -0.19 7.54 19.31
C PHE A 262 1.03 6.73 19.73
N LYS A 263 1.83 7.24 20.66
CA LYS A 263 3.02 6.56 21.19
C LYS A 263 2.66 5.21 21.82
N LYS A 264 1.60 5.17 22.62
CA LYS A 264 1.07 3.94 23.22
C LYS A 264 0.60 2.95 22.13
N ALA A 265 -0.19 3.42 21.17
CA ALA A 265 -0.68 2.56 20.08
C ALA A 265 0.47 1.96 19.26
N ALA A 266 1.51 2.73 18.97
CA ALA A 266 2.70 2.28 18.25
C ALA A 266 3.47 1.18 19.01
N GLN A 267 3.49 1.22 20.33
CA GLN A 267 4.17 0.23 21.18
C GLN A 267 3.34 -1.04 21.41
N GLU A 268 2.02 -0.93 21.36
CA GLU A 268 1.08 -2.00 21.71
C GLU A 268 0.31 -2.52 20.48
N LYS A 269 -0.92 -2.02 20.30
CA LYS A 269 -1.92 -2.54 19.34
C LYS A 269 -1.49 -2.40 17.88
N LEU A 270 -0.72 -1.37 17.55
CA LEU A 270 -0.29 -1.04 16.18
C LEU A 270 1.22 -1.23 16.00
N LYS A 271 1.85 -2.05 16.84
CA LYS A 271 3.28 -2.36 16.71
C LYS A 271 3.59 -2.92 15.33
N GLY A 272 4.57 -2.32 14.64
CA GLY A 272 4.95 -2.68 13.26
C GLY A 272 4.02 -2.10 12.18
N ILE A 273 2.91 -1.45 12.55
CA ILE A 273 1.99 -0.75 11.65
C ILE A 273 2.15 0.77 11.79
N LEU A 274 2.08 1.27 13.02
CA LEU A 274 2.27 2.67 13.37
C LEU A 274 3.64 2.86 14.00
N GLN A 275 4.35 3.89 13.60
CA GLN A 275 5.54 4.42 14.27
C GLN A 275 5.23 5.82 14.78
N PHE A 276 5.91 6.23 15.82
CA PHE A 276 5.86 7.56 16.41
C PHE A 276 7.27 8.12 16.43
N THR A 277 7.47 9.35 15.94
CA THR A 277 8.75 10.05 15.98
C THR A 277 8.61 11.42 16.61
N ASP A 278 9.64 11.83 17.35
CA ASP A 278 9.86 13.16 17.91
C ASP A 278 11.17 13.77 17.40
N GLU A 279 11.71 13.21 16.32
CA GLU A 279 12.93 13.70 15.65
C GLU A 279 12.56 14.61 14.47
N PRO A 280 13.34 15.67 14.19
CA PRO A 280 13.10 16.60 13.10
C PRO A 280 13.52 16.01 11.74
N LEU A 281 12.76 15.05 11.24
CA LEU A 281 13.04 14.28 10.04
C LEU A 281 12.28 14.82 8.82
N VAL A 282 12.78 14.48 7.62
CA VAL A 282 12.18 14.81 6.33
C VAL A 282 11.94 13.56 5.50
N SER A 283 11.27 13.67 4.35
CA SER A 283 10.82 12.55 3.54
C SER A 283 11.91 11.51 3.24
N VAL A 284 13.15 11.93 2.94
CA VAL A 284 14.22 10.99 2.59
C VAL A 284 14.59 10.03 3.73
N ASP A 285 14.40 10.46 4.98
CA ASP A 285 14.74 9.69 6.18
C ASP A 285 13.77 8.51 6.40
N PHE A 286 12.62 8.55 5.76
CA PHE A 286 11.59 7.51 5.83
C PHE A 286 11.62 6.55 4.64
N MET A 287 12.60 6.67 3.73
CA MET A 287 12.75 5.69 2.64
C MET A 287 13.01 4.29 3.19
N ALA A 288 12.35 3.31 2.60
CA ALA A 288 12.37 1.91 3.04
C ALA A 288 11.87 1.68 4.48
N ASN A 289 11.15 2.64 5.08
CA ASN A 289 10.49 2.41 6.36
C ASN A 289 9.29 1.46 6.19
N PRO A 290 9.24 0.34 6.92
CA PRO A 290 8.21 -0.69 6.74
C PRO A 290 6.86 -0.34 7.38
N HIS A 291 6.76 0.72 8.19
CA HIS A 291 5.51 1.09 8.83
C HIS A 291 4.52 1.70 7.83
N SER A 292 3.24 1.45 8.05
CA SER A 292 2.16 2.05 7.26
C SER A 292 2.02 3.53 7.49
N SER A 293 2.34 3.98 8.70
CA SER A 293 2.14 5.34 9.16
C SER A 293 3.20 5.71 10.22
N ILE A 294 3.83 6.86 10.08
CA ILE A 294 4.81 7.39 11.04
C ILE A 294 4.30 8.75 11.50
N VAL A 295 3.73 8.82 12.71
CA VAL A 295 3.21 10.07 13.27
C VAL A 295 4.37 10.98 13.66
N ASP A 296 4.36 12.20 13.13
CA ASP A 296 5.30 13.26 13.46
C ASP A 296 4.73 14.10 14.62
N SER A 297 5.28 13.89 15.80
CA SER A 297 4.74 14.47 17.03
C SER A 297 4.93 16.00 17.14
N GLU A 298 5.98 16.53 16.50
CA GLU A 298 6.27 17.96 16.54
C GLU A 298 5.20 18.80 15.84
N TYR A 299 4.43 18.18 14.93
CA TYR A 299 3.37 18.84 14.16
C TYR A 299 1.96 18.46 14.59
N THR A 300 1.80 17.74 15.70
CA THR A 300 0.48 17.61 16.33
C THR A 300 0.07 18.95 16.93
N ARG A 301 -1.07 19.47 16.51
CA ARG A 301 -1.62 20.76 16.97
C ARG A 301 -3.07 20.61 17.35
N VAL A 302 -3.50 21.34 18.36
CA VAL A 302 -4.90 21.36 18.79
C VAL A 302 -5.35 22.80 19.00
N ILE A 303 -6.52 23.12 18.48
CA ILE A 303 -7.22 24.40 18.70
C ILE A 303 -8.51 24.12 19.45
N ASP A 304 -8.79 24.91 20.50
CA ASP A 304 -10.01 24.81 21.35
C ASP A 304 -10.25 23.39 21.85
N GLU A 305 -9.17 22.66 22.16
CA GLU A 305 -9.20 21.29 22.69
C GLU A 305 -9.99 20.28 21.83
N SER A 306 -10.44 20.66 20.63
CA SER A 306 -11.33 19.84 19.80
C SER A 306 -10.90 19.72 18.34
N LEU A 307 -10.28 20.74 17.76
CA LEU A 307 -9.81 20.71 16.38
C LEU A 307 -8.33 20.28 16.36
N ILE A 308 -8.09 19.03 15.99
CA ILE A 308 -6.73 18.46 15.92
C ILE A 308 -6.19 18.45 14.52
N LYS A 309 -4.87 18.74 14.39
CA LYS A 309 -4.05 18.51 13.20
C LYS A 309 -2.99 17.49 13.50
N VAL A 310 -2.80 16.50 12.61
CA VAL A 310 -1.78 15.46 12.71
C VAL A 310 -1.07 15.30 11.38
N LEU A 311 0.26 15.25 11.40
CA LEU A 311 1.06 14.84 10.25
C LEU A 311 1.52 13.39 10.42
N ALA A 312 1.45 12.61 9.34
CA ALA A 312 1.93 11.24 9.33
C ALA A 312 2.64 10.93 8.00
N TRP A 313 3.91 10.53 8.10
CA TRP A 313 4.74 10.08 6.98
C TRP A 313 4.46 8.63 6.60
N TYR A 314 4.74 8.28 5.36
CA TYR A 314 4.69 6.89 4.90
C TYR A 314 5.51 6.69 3.62
N ASP A 315 6.28 5.61 3.58
CA ASP A 315 6.83 5.15 2.31
C ASP A 315 5.71 4.51 1.50
N ASN A 316 5.22 5.25 0.48
CA ASN A 316 4.05 4.86 -0.30
C ASN A 316 4.28 3.63 -1.19
N GLU A 317 5.52 3.18 -1.36
CA GLU A 317 5.88 1.96 -2.08
C GLU A 317 6.29 0.83 -1.13
N TRP A 318 7.30 1.07 -0.27
CA TRP A 318 7.88 0.04 0.59
C TRP A 318 6.96 -0.36 1.74
N GLY A 319 6.50 0.60 2.55
CA GLY A 319 5.59 0.32 3.67
C GLY A 319 4.31 -0.36 3.20
N TYR A 320 3.77 0.07 2.06
CA TYR A 320 2.61 -0.56 1.45
C TYR A 320 2.88 -1.99 0.98
N SER A 321 4.04 -2.25 0.39
CA SER A 321 4.45 -3.60 -0.04
C SER A 321 4.68 -4.53 1.14
N CYS A 322 5.22 -4.03 2.24
CA CYS A 322 5.32 -4.77 3.50
C CYS A 322 3.93 -5.17 4.04
N ARG A 323 2.92 -4.31 3.91
CA ARG A 323 1.53 -4.64 4.34
C ARG A 323 0.92 -5.78 3.53
N MET A 324 1.18 -5.87 2.24
CA MET A 324 0.71 -7.02 1.44
C MET A 324 1.35 -8.33 1.90
N ARG A 325 2.66 -8.32 2.20
CA ARG A 325 3.35 -9.47 2.81
C ARG A 325 2.71 -9.87 4.14
N ASP A 326 2.51 -8.92 5.01
CA ASP A 326 1.95 -9.16 6.34
C ASP A 326 0.47 -9.60 6.26
N LEU A 327 -0.28 -9.13 5.26
CA LEU A 327 -1.64 -9.56 5.00
C LEU A 327 -1.70 -11.04 4.59
N ILE A 328 -0.79 -11.50 3.73
CA ILE A 328 -0.69 -12.95 3.41
C ILE A 328 -0.47 -13.74 4.71
N LYS A 329 0.51 -13.33 5.53
CA LYS A 329 0.79 -14.01 6.80
C LYS A 329 -0.40 -14.00 7.76
N TYR A 330 -1.19 -12.93 7.77
CA TYR A 330 -2.41 -12.84 8.57
C TYR A 330 -3.50 -13.79 8.09
N MET A 331 -3.70 -13.88 6.78
CA MET A 331 -4.76 -14.67 6.17
C MET A 331 -4.60 -16.19 6.40
N TYR A 332 -3.39 -16.65 6.68
CA TYR A 332 -3.05 -18.07 6.83
C TYR A 332 -2.56 -18.44 8.25
N LYS A 333 -2.75 -17.54 9.23
CA LYS A 333 -2.59 -17.86 10.64
C LYS A 333 -3.73 -18.73 11.14
#